data_8d263e4ae66270134545a021f35455db
#
_entry.id   8d263e4ae66270134545a021f35455db
#
_cell.length_a   1.000
_cell.length_b   1.000
_cell.length_c   1.000
_cell.angle_alpha   90.00
_cell.angle_beta   90.00
_cell.angle_gamma   90.00
#
_symmetry.space_group_name_H-M   'P 1'
#
loop_
_entity.id
_entity.type
_entity.pdbx_description
1 polymer ?
#
loop_
_entity_poly.entity_id
_entity_poly.type
_entity_poly.pdbx_seq_one_letter_code
_entity_poly.pdbx_strand_id
1 'polypeptide(L)'
;MRKAPFIVLLVAVAGLVPFARATQKEAKGADDSAFLGTWSGTWTGGSGGTFEMSVSKDASGKLSGSITPSPNNGSPYTSPFRSVVVENGTLTATFAPPDAEVRVTLTATVEGGASKGTYEVYDKNQGGGVESGTWTAKKK
;
A
#
# COMPACT_ATOMS: atom_id res chain seq x y z
N MET A 1 -29.58 38.40 -33.87
CA MET A 1 -29.25 38.19 -33.46
C MET A 1 -28.85 37.89 -32.44
N ARG A 2 -28.84 38.00 -32.15
CA ARG A 2 -28.62 37.96 -31.31
C ARG A 2 -28.43 36.91 -30.62
N LYS A 3 -28.55 36.32 -30.44
CA LYS A 3 -28.56 35.36 -29.96
C LYS A 3 -27.46 34.95 -29.63
N ALA A 4 -27.19 34.85 -30.07
CA ALA A 4 -25.99 34.47 -30.11
C ALA A 4 -25.41 34.37 -28.85
N PRO A 5 -25.55 34.97 -28.42
CA PRO A 5 -24.94 35.02 -27.31
C PRO A 5 -24.95 33.94 -26.41
N PHE A 6 -25.58 33.69 -26.10
CA PHE A 6 -25.71 32.83 -25.22
C PHE A 6 -24.86 31.88 -25.09
N ILE A 7 -24.73 31.67 -25.77
CA ILE A 7 -24.02 30.80 -26.01
C ILE A 7 -22.99 30.71 -25.15
N VAL A 8 -22.43 31.41 -25.15
CA VAL A 8 -21.47 31.51 -24.45
C VAL A 8 -21.46 30.94 -23.21
N LEU A 9 -22.21 31.28 -22.60
CA LEU A 9 -22.22 30.83 -21.43
C LEU A 9 -21.85 29.56 -21.22
N LEU A 10 -22.17 28.86 -21.94
CA LEU A 10 -21.96 27.61 -21.75
C LEU A 10 -20.66 27.32 -21.43
N VAL A 11 -19.92 27.86 -21.82
CA VAL A 11 -18.66 27.63 -21.69
C VAL A 11 -18.25 27.56 -20.29
N ALA A 12 -18.65 28.48 -19.60
CA ALA A 12 -18.26 28.59 -18.28
C ALA A 12 -18.48 27.30 -17.61
N VAL A 13 -19.45 26.71 -17.96
CA VAL A 13 -19.78 25.50 -17.38
C VAL A 13 -18.67 24.52 -17.40
N ALA A 14 -18.05 24.44 -18.43
CA ALA A 14 -17.01 23.48 -18.59
C ALA A 14 -15.98 23.61 -17.51
N GLY A 15 -15.71 24.79 -17.14
CA GLY A 15 -14.67 24.98 -16.18
C GLY A 15 -14.95 24.36 -14.84
N LEU A 16 -16.16 24.22 -14.53
CA LEU A 16 -16.51 23.73 -13.23
C LEU A 16 -16.06 22.30 -13.01
N VAL A 17 -16.24 21.55 -13.96
CA VAL A 17 -15.90 20.16 -13.87
C VAL A 17 -14.49 19.84 -13.43
N PRO A 18 -13.51 20.40 -14.03
CA PRO A 18 -12.14 20.09 -13.71
C PRO A 18 -11.77 20.31 -12.27
N PHE A 19 -12.33 21.28 -11.67
CA PHE A 19 -12.02 21.59 -10.30
C PHE A 19 -12.28 20.44 -9.38
N ALA A 20 -13.40 19.86 -9.47
CA ALA A 20 -13.75 18.79 -8.57
C ALA A 20 -12.79 17.63 -8.67
N ARG A 21 -12.37 17.32 -9.84
CA ARG A 21 -11.49 16.19 -10.00
C ARG A 21 -10.14 16.44 -9.41
N ALA A 22 -9.62 17.60 -9.58
CA ALA A 22 -8.32 17.92 -9.04
C ALA A 22 -8.32 17.77 -7.53
N THR A 23 -9.40 18.18 -6.92
CA THR A 23 -9.50 18.11 -5.47
C THR A 23 -9.47 16.64 -5.00
N GLN A 24 -10.15 15.79 -5.73
CA GLN A 24 -10.20 14.40 -5.34
C GLN A 24 -8.84 13.73 -5.46
N LYS A 25 -8.06 14.09 -6.45
CA LYS A 25 -6.76 13.51 -6.60
C LYS A 25 -5.84 13.93 -5.48
N GLU A 26 -5.96 15.14 -5.05
CA GLU A 26 -5.12 15.61 -3.97
C GLU A 26 -5.40 14.85 -2.68
N ALA A 27 -6.65 14.53 -2.45
CA ALA A 27 -7.01 13.80 -1.25
C ALA A 27 -6.38 12.42 -1.25
N LYS A 28 -6.32 11.77 -2.41
CA LYS A 28 -5.72 10.46 -2.48
C LYS A 28 -4.22 10.52 -2.25
N GLY A 29 -3.58 11.53 -2.79
CA GLY A 29 -2.16 11.68 -2.60
C GLY A 29 -1.77 11.87 -1.15
N ALA A 30 -2.64 12.51 -0.37
CA ALA A 30 -2.34 12.76 1.02
C ALA A 30 -2.32 11.47 1.84
N ASP A 31 -3.06 10.46 1.41
CA ASP A 31 -3.13 9.22 2.16
C ASP A 31 -1.83 8.43 2.13
N ASP A 32 -1.03 8.60 1.09
CA ASP A 32 0.22 7.85 0.97
C ASP A 32 1.19 8.17 2.07
N SER A 33 1.23 9.41 2.52
CA SER A 33 2.26 9.84 3.46
C SER A 33 2.17 9.13 4.81
N ALA A 34 1.01 8.64 5.17
CA ALA A 34 0.85 7.98 6.46
C ALA A 34 1.65 6.67 6.51
N PHE A 35 1.93 6.09 5.36
CA PHE A 35 2.64 4.82 5.31
C PHE A 35 4.14 4.95 5.14
N LEU A 36 4.64 6.15 4.87
CA LEU A 36 6.07 6.33 4.62
C LEU A 36 6.88 6.21 5.90
N GLY A 37 8.05 5.63 5.80
CA GLY A 37 8.96 5.51 6.95
C GLY A 37 9.30 4.06 7.23
N THR A 38 9.88 3.83 8.40
CA THR A 38 10.27 2.49 8.84
C THR A 38 9.33 2.04 9.94
N TRP A 39 8.91 0.78 9.83
CA TRP A 39 7.95 0.19 10.74
C TRP A 39 8.53 -1.07 11.36
N SER A 40 8.22 -1.32 12.62
CA SER A 40 8.67 -2.51 13.31
C SER A 40 7.45 -3.19 13.92
N GLY A 41 7.31 -4.48 13.72
CA GLY A 41 6.10 -5.15 14.16
C GLY A 41 6.24 -6.64 14.33
N THR A 42 5.07 -7.28 14.55
CA THR A 42 5.00 -8.71 14.74
C THR A 42 3.83 -9.26 13.93
N TRP A 43 3.90 -10.52 13.57
CA TRP A 43 2.77 -11.16 12.93
C TRP A 43 2.41 -12.45 13.66
N THR A 44 1.15 -12.87 13.49
CA THR A 44 0.65 -14.11 14.04
C THR A 44 0.12 -14.93 12.88
N GLY A 45 0.07 -16.24 13.05
CA GLY A 45 -0.30 -17.13 11.97
C GLY A 45 0.93 -17.91 11.56
N GLY A 46 0.77 -19.14 11.16
CA GLY A 46 1.92 -19.98 10.92
C GLY A 46 2.76 -20.04 12.19
N SER A 47 4.03 -19.79 12.07
CA SER A 47 4.92 -19.80 13.22
C SER A 47 5.06 -18.44 13.89
N GLY A 48 4.58 -17.40 13.22
CA GLY A 48 4.73 -16.06 13.75
C GLY A 48 6.14 -15.53 13.69
N GLY A 49 6.34 -14.31 14.15
CA GLY A 49 7.66 -13.70 14.16
C GLY A 49 7.59 -12.19 14.25
N THR A 50 8.73 -11.54 14.04
CA THR A 50 8.82 -10.10 14.00
C THR A 50 9.28 -9.65 12.61
N PHE A 51 9.11 -8.39 12.31
CA PHE A 51 9.57 -7.88 11.03
C PHE A 51 9.87 -6.38 11.11
N GLU A 52 10.64 -5.93 10.16
CA GLU A 52 10.88 -4.52 9.97
C GLU A 52 10.60 -4.24 8.51
N MET A 53 9.95 -3.13 8.22
CA MET A 53 9.64 -2.79 6.85
C MET A 53 9.84 -1.30 6.64
N SER A 54 10.22 -0.92 5.44
CA SER A 54 10.34 0.48 5.10
C SER A 54 9.55 0.75 3.84
N VAL A 55 8.93 1.93 3.78
CA VAL A 55 8.17 2.37 2.62
C VAL A 55 8.63 3.77 2.28
N SER A 56 8.94 4.02 1.04
CA SER A 56 9.39 5.32 0.59
C SER A 56 8.73 5.67 -0.73
N LYS A 57 8.88 6.92 -1.13
CA LYS A 57 8.30 7.41 -2.37
C LYS A 57 9.44 8.00 -3.19
N ASP A 58 9.54 7.61 -4.45
CA ASP A 58 10.63 8.12 -5.29
C ASP A 58 10.24 9.47 -5.90
N ALA A 59 11.14 10.03 -6.70
CA ALA A 59 10.94 11.36 -7.28
C ALA A 59 9.70 11.43 -8.17
N SER A 60 9.28 10.32 -8.74
CA SER A 60 8.10 10.31 -9.59
C SER A 60 6.81 10.08 -8.80
N GLY A 61 6.91 9.89 -7.49
CA GLY A 61 5.74 9.66 -6.66
C GLY A 61 5.37 8.19 -6.52
N LYS A 62 6.21 7.29 -7.02
CA LYS A 62 5.92 5.87 -6.92
C LYS A 62 6.41 5.32 -5.60
N LEU A 63 5.60 4.50 -4.96
CA LEU A 63 5.95 3.89 -3.70
C LEU A 63 6.82 2.66 -3.91
N SER A 64 7.75 2.46 -3.00
CA SER A 64 8.61 1.29 -3.01
C SER A 64 9.05 1.00 -1.58
N GLY A 65 9.77 -0.09 -1.39
CA GLY A 65 10.24 -0.42 -0.07
C GLY A 65 10.73 -1.85 0.03
N SER A 66 10.97 -2.27 1.25
CA SER A 66 11.43 -3.62 1.51
C SER A 66 10.96 -4.07 2.88
N ILE A 67 11.07 -5.37 3.14
CA ILE A 67 10.66 -5.93 4.40
C ILE A 67 11.71 -6.96 4.82
N THR A 68 11.97 -7.02 6.13
CA THR A 68 12.91 -7.98 6.71
C THR A 68 12.16 -8.79 7.76
N PRO A 69 11.55 -9.91 7.37
CA PRO A 69 10.89 -10.77 8.34
C PRO A 69 11.91 -11.58 9.13
N SER A 70 11.60 -11.82 10.39
CA SER A 70 12.42 -12.66 11.26
C SER A 70 11.50 -13.73 11.88
N PRO A 71 11.29 -14.83 11.18
CA PRO A 71 10.39 -15.87 11.66
C PRO A 71 10.90 -16.48 12.96
N ASN A 72 9.99 -16.92 13.82
CA ASN A 72 10.38 -17.53 15.07
C ASN A 72 11.15 -18.84 14.87
N ASN A 73 10.84 -19.55 13.80
CA ASN A 73 11.50 -20.82 13.54
C ASN A 73 12.35 -20.82 12.27
N GLY A 74 12.90 -19.67 11.91
CA GLY A 74 13.72 -19.58 10.71
C GLY A 74 14.69 -18.43 10.80
N SER A 75 15.40 -18.19 9.73
CA SER A 75 16.38 -17.13 9.66
C SER A 75 15.79 -15.87 9.05
N PRO A 76 16.20 -14.69 9.49
CA PRO A 76 15.70 -13.48 8.88
C PRO A 76 16.23 -13.32 7.45
N TYR A 77 15.47 -12.64 6.64
CA TYR A 77 15.88 -12.31 5.28
C TYR A 77 15.27 -10.96 4.90
N THR A 78 15.82 -10.33 3.87
CA THR A 78 15.30 -9.05 3.38
C THR A 78 14.82 -9.22 1.96
N SER A 79 13.64 -8.73 1.68
CA SER A 79 13.06 -8.82 0.35
C SER A 79 12.52 -7.47 -0.07
N PRO A 80 12.83 -7.00 -1.27
CA PRO A 80 12.20 -5.77 -1.76
C PRO A 80 10.74 -6.07 -2.09
N PHE A 81 9.89 -5.07 -1.93
CA PHE A 81 8.50 -5.23 -2.35
C PHE A 81 8.45 -5.21 -3.87
N ARG A 82 7.65 -6.09 -4.45
CA ARG A 82 7.42 -6.11 -5.87
C ARG A 82 6.41 -5.05 -6.27
N SER A 83 5.48 -4.74 -5.40
CA SER A 83 4.53 -3.68 -5.63
C SER A 83 4.08 -3.10 -4.31
N VAL A 84 3.80 -1.81 -4.29
CA VAL A 84 3.24 -1.13 -3.13
C VAL A 84 2.21 -0.16 -3.68
N VAL A 85 0.96 -0.32 -3.25
CA VAL A 85 -0.14 0.51 -3.73
C VAL A 85 -0.96 0.99 -2.54
N VAL A 86 -1.36 2.24 -2.55
CA VAL A 86 -2.24 2.78 -1.52
C VAL A 86 -3.50 3.26 -2.20
N GLU A 87 -4.65 2.73 -1.77
CA GLU A 87 -5.94 3.12 -2.29
C GLU A 87 -6.93 3.18 -1.15
N ASN A 88 -7.68 4.26 -1.05
CA ASN A 88 -8.73 4.41 -0.04
C ASN A 88 -8.22 4.15 1.38
N GLY A 89 -7.03 4.63 1.66
CA GLY A 89 -6.47 4.49 3.00
C GLY A 89 -5.92 3.11 3.33
N THR A 90 -5.81 2.24 2.35
CA THR A 90 -5.30 0.89 2.54
C THR A 90 -4.06 0.68 1.69
N LEU A 91 -3.02 0.19 2.31
CA LEU A 91 -1.79 -0.16 1.59
C LEU A 91 -1.82 -1.64 1.26
N THR A 92 -1.44 -1.99 0.05
CA THR A 92 -1.27 -3.38 -0.37
C THR A 92 0.14 -3.52 -0.91
N ALA A 93 0.91 -4.41 -0.34
CA ALA A 93 2.28 -4.64 -0.77
C ALA A 93 2.51 -6.12 -0.99
N THR A 94 3.30 -6.46 -2.00
CA THR A 94 3.60 -7.86 -2.27
C THR A 94 5.10 -8.05 -2.30
N PHE A 95 5.55 -9.21 -1.86
CA PHE A 95 6.95 -9.59 -1.97
C PHE A 95 7.04 -11.10 -2.13
N ALA A 96 8.21 -11.57 -2.55
CA ALA A 96 8.46 -12.99 -2.68
C ALA A 96 9.72 -13.30 -1.88
N PRO A 97 9.62 -14.22 -0.89
CA PRO A 97 10.80 -14.61 -0.15
C PRO A 97 11.81 -15.25 -1.08
N PRO A 98 13.10 -15.10 -0.78
CA PRO A 98 14.13 -15.72 -1.62
C PRO A 98 14.04 -17.24 -1.52
N ASP A 99 14.35 -17.89 -2.61
CA ASP A 99 14.40 -19.36 -2.68
C ASP A 99 13.07 -20.03 -2.37
N ALA A 100 11.96 -19.32 -2.56
CA ALA A 100 10.65 -19.89 -2.34
C ALA A 100 9.74 -19.53 -3.51
N GLU A 101 8.83 -20.43 -3.83
CA GLU A 101 7.90 -20.18 -4.92
C GLU A 101 6.59 -19.71 -4.39
N VAL A 102 6.65 -18.72 -3.51
CA VAL A 102 5.45 -18.17 -2.90
C VAL A 102 5.46 -16.66 -3.07
N ARG A 103 4.29 -16.09 -2.95
CA ARG A 103 4.10 -14.64 -2.96
C ARG A 103 3.36 -14.28 -1.70
N VAL A 104 3.82 -13.26 -1.01
CA VAL A 104 3.16 -12.78 0.19
C VAL A 104 2.52 -11.44 -0.11
N THR A 105 1.27 -11.28 0.26
CA THR A 105 0.54 -10.04 0.09
C THR A 105 0.19 -9.50 1.47
N LEU A 106 0.59 -8.26 1.74
CA LEU A 106 0.28 -7.57 2.99
C LEU A 106 -0.77 -6.52 2.72
N THR A 107 -1.75 -6.42 3.61
CA THR A 107 -2.77 -5.37 3.53
C THR A 107 -2.72 -4.63 4.85
N ALA A 108 -2.68 -3.31 4.80
CA ALA A 108 -2.45 -2.49 6.00
C ALA A 108 -3.30 -1.24 6.04
N THR A 109 -3.68 -0.87 7.27
CA THR A 109 -4.24 0.45 7.53
C THR A 109 -3.40 1.09 8.62
N VAL A 110 -3.41 2.42 8.68
CA VAL A 110 -2.60 3.18 9.64
C VAL A 110 -3.50 4.07 10.46
N GLU A 111 -3.19 4.14 11.75
CA GLU A 111 -3.92 5.00 12.64
C GLU A 111 -2.98 5.48 13.71
N GLY A 112 -2.68 6.78 13.71
CA GLY A 112 -1.87 7.38 14.77
C GLY A 112 -0.48 6.81 14.95
N GLY A 113 0.23 6.52 13.87
CA GLY A 113 1.59 6.01 13.98
C GLY A 113 1.65 4.50 14.22
N ALA A 114 0.51 3.85 14.24
CA ALA A 114 0.43 2.40 14.35
C ALA A 114 -0.22 1.84 13.10
N SER A 115 0.16 0.65 12.73
CA SER A 115 -0.39 0.00 11.56
C SER A 115 -0.81 -1.41 11.92
N LYS A 116 -1.84 -1.90 11.27
CA LYS A 116 -2.27 -3.27 11.44
C LYS A 116 -2.83 -3.77 10.12
N GLY A 117 -2.90 -5.06 9.98
CA GLY A 117 -3.45 -5.61 8.76
C GLY A 117 -3.41 -7.11 8.74
N THR A 118 -3.50 -7.63 7.54
CA THR A 118 -3.51 -9.07 7.32
C THR A 118 -2.44 -9.42 6.31
N TYR A 119 -2.09 -10.69 6.24
CA TYR A 119 -1.21 -11.17 5.20
C TYR A 119 -1.73 -12.48 4.65
N GLU A 120 -1.34 -12.78 3.43
CA GLU A 120 -1.70 -14.02 2.80
C GLU A 120 -0.51 -14.54 2.00
N VAL A 121 -0.23 -15.83 2.13
CA VAL A 121 0.84 -16.47 1.39
C VAL A 121 0.21 -17.30 0.29
N TYR A 122 0.60 -17.06 -0.92
CA TYR A 122 0.11 -17.78 -2.08
C TYR A 122 1.22 -18.65 -2.63
N ASP A 123 0.97 -19.94 -2.77
CA ASP A 123 1.96 -20.87 -3.30
C ASP A 123 1.58 -21.24 -4.73
N LYS A 124 2.44 -20.94 -5.67
CA LYS A 124 2.18 -21.19 -7.08
C LYS A 124 1.97 -22.67 -7.35
N ASN A 125 2.69 -23.52 -6.64
CA ASN A 125 2.62 -24.95 -6.89
C ASN A 125 1.36 -25.59 -6.34
N GLN A 126 0.73 -24.95 -5.36
CA GLN A 126 -0.49 -25.48 -4.80
C GLN A 126 -1.73 -24.78 -5.33
N GLY A 127 -1.53 -23.74 -6.12
CA GLY A 127 -2.64 -23.07 -6.77
C GLY A 127 -3.54 -22.26 -5.86
N GLY A 128 -3.06 -21.84 -4.71
CA GLY A 128 -3.90 -21.05 -3.83
C GLY A 128 -3.20 -20.62 -2.57
N GLY A 129 -3.94 -19.98 -1.68
CA GLY A 129 -3.42 -19.52 -0.42
C GLY A 129 -3.13 -20.68 0.51
N VAL A 130 -1.98 -20.66 1.14
CA VAL A 130 -1.58 -21.73 2.05
C VAL A 130 -1.42 -21.26 3.48
N GLU A 131 -1.41 -19.94 3.68
CA GLU A 131 -1.25 -19.42 5.02
C GLU A 131 -1.80 -18.01 5.05
N SER A 132 -2.41 -17.61 6.14
CA SER A 132 -2.85 -16.24 6.33
C SER A 132 -2.81 -15.93 7.81
N GLY A 133 -2.82 -14.65 8.12
CA GLY A 133 -2.79 -14.23 9.51
C GLY A 133 -2.88 -12.73 9.61
N THR A 134 -2.57 -12.20 10.78
CA THR A 134 -2.64 -10.76 11.05
C THR A 134 -1.29 -10.26 11.52
N TRP A 135 -1.13 -8.95 11.47
CA TRP A 135 0.11 -8.34 11.94
C TRP A 135 -0.17 -6.92 12.46
N THR A 136 0.74 -6.45 13.29
CA THR A 136 0.69 -5.07 13.77
C THR A 136 2.10 -4.52 13.75
N ALA A 137 2.22 -3.20 13.62
CA ALA A 137 3.51 -2.55 13.61
C ALA A 137 3.39 -1.12 14.10
N LYS A 138 4.52 -0.56 14.49
CA LYS A 138 4.59 0.83 14.91
C LYS A 138 5.69 1.51 14.11
N LYS A 139 5.50 2.78 13.84
CA LYS A 139 6.49 3.56 13.11
C LYS A 139 7.65 3.86 14.05
N LYS A 140 8.85 3.70 13.55
CA LYS A 140 10.06 3.97 14.33
C LYS A 140 10.43 5.43 14.29
#